data_a141578b3e1b878319ac0e6fcc46337c
#
_entry.id   a141578b3e1b878319ac0e6fcc46337c
#
_cell.length_a   1.000
_cell.length_b   1.000
_cell.length_c   1.000
_cell.angle_alpha   90.00
_cell.angle_beta   90.00
_cell.angle_gamma   90.00
#
_symmetry.space_group_name_H-M   'P 1'
#
loop_
_entity.id
_entity.type
_entity.pdbx_description
1 polymer ?
#
loop_
_entity_poly.entity_id
_entity_poly.type
_entity_poly.pdbx_seq_one_letter_code
_entity_poly.pdbx_strand_id
1 'polypeptide(L)'
;MAINKYLDSFMKAFPYEGLTYDDVTLVTQYADFLPDDTSLETQLTSRQKMNIPFISAAMDTVTEAPMAIAMALAGGIGVIHKNLENDEQAAQVAKVKNYLNGLIAKPVCFHANDDISFLRAEKKRMGLKFNGFPVLDDQERLVGMITSSDMRYAPMTAAKLAEVMTAATITAKPGTSLKKAYEIMRANKIGKLPLVDKAGRLVGLYSFTDVQQIVENKDSTINRDEKFRLRVSASVSGGTGDYVRMEKLADAGVDVVVVDSAHGHTKGIMDMTTWITKHFPNVDVIAGNIATGEAAVALAKAGAHAVKVGIGPGSICTTRVVCGVGIPQLTAVYNAAKALRGTGVPVIADGGIKLSGDVPKALAAGAASVMLGSVLAGTEESPGEKIYQNGRQYVVYRGMGSLGALKNGKGSRARYFQDNEADDDLVPQGIEGMVPYSGRVHSIMTQFCGGLRASLGYCGTKTITELQERGKFYRITTAGLREARPHDITITKEAPNYRA
;
A
#
# COMPACT_ATOMS: atom_id res chain seq x y z
N MET A 1 -11.74 -21.09 0.30
CA MET A 1 -12.91 -20.44 -0.34
C MET A 1 -13.96 -21.51 -0.57
N ALA A 2 -15.18 -21.29 -0.07
CA ALA A 2 -16.31 -22.21 -0.31
C ALA A 2 -16.75 -22.18 -1.79
N ILE A 3 -17.47 -23.21 -2.22
CA ILE A 3 -17.92 -23.34 -3.62
C ILE A 3 -19.20 -22.54 -3.81
N ASN A 4 -19.16 -21.46 -4.59
CA ASN A 4 -20.34 -20.75 -5.03
C ASN A 4 -20.94 -21.45 -6.28
N LYS A 5 -21.85 -22.39 -6.07
CA LYS A 5 -22.47 -23.16 -7.16
C LYS A 5 -23.23 -22.28 -8.16
N TYR A 6 -23.83 -21.20 -7.69
CA TYR A 6 -24.53 -20.25 -8.57
C TYR A 6 -23.54 -19.55 -9.52
N LEU A 7 -22.45 -19.03 -9.00
CA LEU A 7 -21.40 -18.37 -9.81
C LEU A 7 -20.81 -19.34 -10.84
N ASP A 8 -20.52 -20.59 -10.42
CA ASP A 8 -20.02 -21.62 -11.35
C ASP A 8 -21.00 -21.92 -12.47
N SER A 9 -22.30 -21.99 -12.17
CA SER A 9 -23.37 -22.17 -13.17
C SER A 9 -23.48 -20.97 -14.11
N PHE A 10 -23.46 -19.76 -13.56
CA PHE A 10 -23.46 -18.53 -14.35
C PHE A 10 -22.30 -18.46 -15.34
N MET A 11 -21.04 -18.69 -14.86
CA MET A 11 -19.86 -18.62 -15.73
C MET A 11 -19.83 -19.73 -16.79
N LYS A 12 -20.40 -20.90 -16.52
CA LYS A 12 -20.54 -21.98 -17.51
C LYS A 12 -21.48 -21.64 -18.65
N ALA A 13 -22.41 -20.72 -18.47
CA ALA A 13 -23.29 -20.25 -19.55
C ALA A 13 -22.54 -19.44 -20.62
N PHE A 14 -21.33 -18.98 -20.31
CA PHE A 14 -20.49 -18.15 -21.20
C PHE A 14 -19.08 -18.73 -21.37
N PRO A 15 -18.91 -19.97 -21.87
CA PRO A 15 -17.64 -20.69 -21.81
C PRO A 15 -16.53 -20.08 -22.68
N TYR A 16 -16.88 -19.35 -23.72
CA TYR A 16 -15.95 -18.71 -24.68
C TYR A 16 -16.17 -17.21 -24.79
N GLU A 17 -16.93 -16.61 -23.87
CA GLU A 17 -17.17 -15.19 -23.81
C GLU A 17 -16.47 -14.59 -22.60
N GLY A 18 -15.63 -13.59 -22.83
CA GLY A 18 -14.96 -12.86 -21.74
C GLY A 18 -15.84 -11.74 -21.23
N LEU A 19 -16.09 -11.72 -19.92
CA LEU A 19 -16.88 -10.68 -19.25
C LEU A 19 -15.99 -9.68 -18.50
N THR A 20 -16.32 -8.39 -18.60
CA THR A 20 -15.77 -7.29 -17.82
C THR A 20 -16.68 -6.93 -16.64
N TYR A 21 -16.28 -5.96 -15.82
CA TYR A 21 -17.16 -5.45 -14.75
C TYR A 21 -18.37 -4.70 -15.32
N ASP A 22 -18.27 -4.12 -16.51
CA ASP A 22 -19.37 -3.41 -17.17
C ASP A 22 -20.44 -4.37 -17.76
N ASP A 23 -20.12 -5.67 -17.90
CA ASP A 23 -21.06 -6.67 -18.47
C ASP A 23 -22.00 -7.28 -17.41
N VAL A 24 -21.79 -7.00 -16.14
CA VAL A 24 -22.54 -7.63 -15.04
C VAL A 24 -23.00 -6.63 -13.99
N THR A 25 -24.07 -6.98 -13.27
CA THR A 25 -24.49 -6.33 -12.02
C THR A 25 -24.70 -7.39 -10.94
N LEU A 26 -24.52 -6.98 -9.67
CA LEU A 26 -24.82 -7.82 -8.51
C LEU A 26 -26.32 -7.76 -8.20
N VAL A 27 -26.86 -8.89 -7.76
CA VAL A 27 -28.28 -9.05 -7.41
C VAL A 27 -28.47 -8.74 -5.93
N THR A 28 -29.51 -7.95 -5.62
CA THR A 28 -29.90 -7.69 -4.24
C THR A 28 -30.40 -8.96 -3.54
N GLN A 29 -30.10 -9.10 -2.27
CA GLN A 29 -30.53 -10.23 -1.42
C GLN A 29 -31.00 -9.70 -0.06
N TYR A 30 -31.73 -10.53 0.69
CA TYR A 30 -32.18 -10.17 2.03
C TYR A 30 -31.03 -9.87 2.97
N ALA A 31 -31.13 -8.79 3.73
CA ALA A 31 -30.19 -8.41 4.80
C ALA A 31 -30.99 -8.09 6.08
N ASP A 32 -30.49 -8.56 7.22
CA ASP A 32 -31.00 -8.30 8.57
C ASP A 32 -30.06 -7.40 9.40
N PHE A 33 -29.20 -6.66 8.71
CA PHE A 33 -28.17 -5.80 9.30
C PHE A 33 -28.01 -4.51 8.46
N LEU A 34 -27.31 -3.52 9.02
CA LEU A 34 -26.97 -2.27 8.34
C LEU A 34 -25.58 -2.37 7.66
N PRO A 35 -25.31 -1.55 6.63
CA PRO A 35 -24.00 -1.50 5.99
C PRO A 35 -22.83 -1.29 6.95
N ASP A 36 -23.02 -0.55 8.03
CA ASP A 36 -21.99 -0.28 9.05
C ASP A 36 -21.61 -1.53 9.88
N ASP A 37 -22.48 -2.55 9.92
CA ASP A 37 -22.22 -3.82 10.58
C ASP A 37 -21.31 -4.75 9.75
N THR A 38 -20.90 -4.32 8.53
CA THR A 38 -20.10 -5.13 7.61
C THR A 38 -18.62 -5.01 7.89
N SER A 39 -17.87 -6.12 7.71
CA SER A 39 -16.41 -6.16 7.77
C SER A 39 -15.81 -6.12 6.37
N LEU A 40 -14.84 -5.22 6.16
CA LEU A 40 -14.03 -5.15 4.95
C LEU A 40 -12.69 -5.90 5.07
N GLU A 41 -12.46 -6.58 6.21
CA GLU A 41 -11.25 -7.38 6.41
C GLU A 41 -11.14 -8.47 5.33
N THR A 42 -9.93 -8.65 4.81
CA THR A 42 -9.65 -9.61 3.76
C THR A 42 -8.24 -10.21 3.85
N GLN A 43 -7.99 -11.27 3.10
CA GLN A 43 -6.65 -11.83 2.95
C GLN A 43 -5.86 -11.05 1.87
N LEU A 44 -4.69 -10.52 2.24
CA LEU A 44 -3.72 -9.98 1.28
C LEU A 44 -2.93 -11.13 0.64
N THR A 45 -2.46 -12.03 1.49
CA THR A 45 -1.70 -13.23 1.14
C THR A 45 -2.25 -14.42 1.93
N SER A 46 -1.75 -15.62 1.69
CA SER A 46 -2.11 -16.80 2.51
C SER A 46 -1.73 -16.67 4.00
N ARG A 47 -0.87 -15.67 4.35
CA ARG A 47 -0.34 -15.48 5.70
C ARG A 47 -0.73 -14.14 6.34
N GLN A 48 -1.10 -13.15 5.55
CA GLN A 48 -1.37 -11.79 6.03
C GLN A 48 -2.76 -11.30 5.65
N LYS A 49 -3.40 -10.61 6.58
CA LYS A 49 -4.69 -9.92 6.38
C LYS A 49 -4.51 -8.42 6.19
N MET A 50 -5.50 -7.79 5.57
CA MET A 50 -5.69 -6.34 5.50
C MET A 50 -7.06 -5.95 6.03
N ASN A 51 -7.19 -4.72 6.53
CA ASN A 51 -8.45 -4.20 7.08
C ASN A 51 -9.42 -3.68 6.01
N ILE A 52 -8.92 -3.35 4.81
CA ILE A 52 -9.70 -3.01 3.62
C ILE A 52 -9.07 -3.69 2.38
N PRO A 53 -9.85 -4.06 1.36
CA PRO A 53 -9.36 -4.85 0.23
C PRO A 53 -8.67 -4.02 -0.87
N PHE A 54 -7.94 -2.96 -0.51
CA PHE A 54 -7.37 -2.02 -1.48
C PHE A 54 -5.85 -2.00 -1.45
N ILE A 55 -5.24 -2.08 -2.63
CA ILE A 55 -3.79 -2.06 -2.86
C ILE A 55 -3.50 -0.96 -3.88
N SER A 56 -2.50 -0.09 -3.66
CA SER A 56 -2.05 0.84 -4.70
C SER A 56 -1.03 0.19 -5.63
N ALA A 57 -1.16 0.46 -6.93
CA ALA A 57 -0.40 -0.19 -7.99
C ALA A 57 1.09 0.22 -8.00
N ALA A 58 1.96 -0.73 -8.36
CA ALA A 58 3.40 -0.55 -8.51
C ALA A 58 3.74 0.25 -9.78
N MET A 59 3.38 1.53 -9.80
CA MET A 59 3.56 2.41 -10.97
C MET A 59 4.26 3.70 -10.54
N ASP A 60 5.18 4.17 -11.38
CA ASP A 60 6.02 5.34 -11.11
C ASP A 60 5.28 6.68 -11.07
N THR A 61 4.00 6.69 -11.42
CA THR A 61 3.08 7.82 -11.26
C THR A 61 1.95 7.53 -10.25
N VAL A 62 2.07 6.45 -9.46
CA VAL A 62 1.03 6.06 -8.47
C VAL A 62 1.61 5.87 -7.08
N THR A 63 2.63 5.00 -6.90
CA THR A 63 3.03 4.56 -5.56
C THR A 63 4.51 4.75 -5.26
N GLU A 64 4.78 5.74 -4.44
CA GLU A 64 5.98 5.91 -3.64
C GLU A 64 5.64 5.97 -2.14
N ALA A 65 6.61 6.31 -1.28
CA ALA A 65 6.39 6.32 0.18
C ALA A 65 5.16 7.14 0.64
N PRO A 66 4.85 8.34 0.11
CA PRO A 66 3.66 9.08 0.53
C PRO A 66 2.36 8.31 0.29
N MET A 67 2.20 7.72 -0.90
CA MET A 67 1.04 6.88 -1.24
C MET A 67 0.99 5.62 -0.38
N ALA A 68 2.12 4.92 -0.21
CA ALA A 68 2.19 3.69 0.59
C ALA A 68 1.83 3.96 2.06
N ILE A 69 2.26 5.09 2.62
CA ILE A 69 1.88 5.56 3.97
C ILE A 69 0.36 5.79 4.03
N ALA A 70 -0.19 6.56 3.09
CA ALA A 70 -1.61 6.89 3.09
C ALA A 70 -2.49 5.63 2.95
N MET A 71 -2.10 4.69 2.10
CA MET A 71 -2.79 3.41 1.95
C MET A 71 -2.74 2.56 3.23
N ALA A 72 -1.58 2.45 3.89
CA ALA A 72 -1.45 1.72 5.14
C ALA A 72 -2.27 2.37 6.27
N LEU A 73 -2.30 3.71 6.35
CA LEU A 73 -3.13 4.45 7.31
C LEU A 73 -4.63 4.24 7.06
N ALA A 74 -5.04 4.05 5.81
CA ALA A 74 -6.42 3.73 5.47
C ALA A 74 -6.79 2.24 5.74
N GLY A 75 -5.80 1.37 6.00
CA GLY A 75 -6.02 -0.06 6.27
C GLY A 75 -5.69 -0.99 5.10
N GLY A 76 -5.28 -0.45 3.95
CA GLY A 76 -4.79 -1.17 2.78
C GLY A 76 -3.26 -1.31 2.78
N ILE A 77 -2.66 -1.43 1.59
CA ILE A 77 -1.20 -1.48 1.41
C ILE A 77 -0.78 -0.81 0.10
N GLY A 78 0.40 -0.18 0.09
CA GLY A 78 1.00 0.38 -1.13
C GLY A 78 2.13 -0.50 -1.65
N VAL A 79 2.25 -0.63 -2.98
CA VAL A 79 3.35 -1.33 -3.65
C VAL A 79 4.29 -0.32 -4.29
N ILE A 80 5.45 -0.11 -3.69
CA ILE A 80 6.48 0.81 -4.23
C ILE A 80 7.04 0.25 -5.53
N HIS A 81 7.04 1.09 -6.57
CA HIS A 81 7.45 0.69 -7.92
C HIS A 81 8.96 0.46 -8.03
N LYS A 82 9.38 -0.27 -9.07
CA LYS A 82 10.80 -0.64 -9.32
C LYS A 82 11.52 0.24 -10.35
N ASN A 83 10.90 1.30 -10.86
CA ASN A 83 11.55 2.32 -11.69
C ASN A 83 12.38 3.30 -10.83
N LEU A 84 13.11 2.77 -9.88
CA LEU A 84 14.03 3.42 -8.94
C LEU A 84 15.31 2.60 -8.88
N GLU A 85 16.41 3.22 -8.53
CA GLU A 85 17.62 2.48 -8.17
C GLU A 85 17.38 1.65 -6.89
N ASN A 86 18.16 0.59 -6.70
CA ASN A 86 17.94 -0.36 -5.60
C ASN A 86 17.94 0.31 -4.22
N ASP A 87 18.90 1.22 -3.99
CA ASP A 87 19.01 1.94 -2.72
C ASP A 87 17.88 2.94 -2.51
N GLU A 88 17.42 3.55 -3.57
CA GLU A 88 16.33 4.51 -3.56
C GLU A 88 15.00 3.83 -3.23
N GLN A 89 14.70 2.68 -3.86
CA GLN A 89 13.50 1.91 -3.54
C GLN A 89 13.53 1.39 -2.08
N ALA A 90 14.68 0.89 -1.61
CA ALA A 90 14.86 0.48 -0.23
C ALA A 90 14.68 1.64 0.76
N ALA A 91 15.19 2.85 0.42
CA ALA A 91 14.97 4.05 1.22
C ALA A 91 13.49 4.46 1.30
N GLN A 92 12.72 4.29 0.22
CA GLN A 92 11.27 4.50 0.22
C GLN A 92 10.58 3.50 1.16
N VAL A 93 10.95 2.22 1.12
CA VAL A 93 10.44 1.20 2.07
C VAL A 93 10.75 1.58 3.51
N ALA A 94 12.01 1.92 3.81
CA ALA A 94 12.44 2.35 5.15
C ALA A 94 11.66 3.58 5.64
N LYS A 95 11.36 4.54 4.76
CA LYS A 95 10.55 5.72 5.07
C LYS A 95 9.14 5.33 5.53
N VAL A 96 8.49 4.37 4.87
CA VAL A 96 7.18 3.85 5.31
C VAL A 96 7.29 3.13 6.65
N LYS A 97 8.27 2.23 6.81
CA LYS A 97 8.47 1.47 8.06
C LYS A 97 8.75 2.36 9.27
N ASN A 98 9.40 3.50 9.05
CA ASN A 98 9.72 4.46 10.10
C ASN A 98 8.62 5.53 10.33
N TYR A 99 7.56 5.53 9.54
CA TYR A 99 6.48 6.49 9.69
C TYR A 99 5.58 6.11 10.87
N LEU A 100 5.40 7.06 11.83
CA LEU A 100 4.54 6.90 13.04
C LEU A 100 4.72 5.53 13.74
N ASN A 101 5.97 5.08 13.87
CA ASN A 101 6.28 3.86 14.60
C ASN A 101 6.51 4.09 16.12
N GLY A 102 6.28 5.32 16.59
CA GLY A 102 6.55 5.76 17.95
C GLY A 102 8.02 5.91 18.28
N LEU A 103 8.94 5.36 17.46
CA LEU A 103 10.38 5.39 17.65
C LEU A 103 11.03 6.47 16.76
N ILE A 104 11.69 7.41 17.37
CA ILE A 104 12.55 8.39 16.70
C ILE A 104 13.96 7.78 16.67
N ALA A 105 14.34 7.21 15.53
CA ALA A 105 15.61 6.49 15.39
C ALA A 105 16.85 7.42 15.45
N LYS A 106 16.70 8.68 15.02
CA LYS A 106 17.74 9.72 15.10
C LYS A 106 17.14 10.96 15.74
N PRO A 107 17.02 11.00 17.07
CA PRO A 107 16.52 12.18 17.76
C PRO A 107 17.51 13.35 17.64
N VAL A 108 16.99 14.56 17.63
CA VAL A 108 17.83 15.76 17.76
C VAL A 108 18.40 15.77 19.16
N CYS A 109 19.73 15.74 19.26
CA CYS A 109 20.49 15.73 20.50
C CYS A 109 21.32 16.98 20.65
N PHE A 110 21.74 17.29 21.88
CA PHE A 110 22.70 18.35 22.22
C PHE A 110 23.76 17.78 23.14
N HIS A 111 24.92 18.45 23.25
CA HIS A 111 25.99 18.03 24.13
C HIS A 111 25.91 18.75 25.50
N ALA A 112 26.34 18.06 26.52
CA ALA A 112 26.33 18.58 27.91
C ALA A 112 27.07 19.94 28.05
N ASN A 113 28.08 20.15 27.22
CA ASN A 113 28.88 21.38 27.18
C ASN A 113 28.27 22.50 26.29
N ASP A 114 27.17 22.25 25.61
CA ASP A 114 26.48 23.28 24.85
C ASP A 114 25.82 24.31 25.78
N ASP A 115 25.71 25.55 25.32
CA ASP A 115 24.95 26.60 26.04
C ASP A 115 23.46 26.50 25.78
N ILE A 116 22.64 26.81 26.77
CA ILE A 116 21.18 26.86 26.62
C ILE A 116 20.74 27.87 25.56
N SER A 117 21.51 28.93 25.33
CA SER A 117 21.30 29.90 24.26
C SER A 117 21.49 29.29 22.88
N PHE A 118 22.51 28.43 22.71
CA PHE A 118 22.75 27.67 21.49
C PHE A 118 21.57 26.74 21.18
N LEU A 119 21.11 25.96 22.17
CA LEU A 119 19.91 25.11 22.01
C LEU A 119 18.70 25.92 21.55
N ARG A 120 18.43 27.08 22.19
CA ARG A 120 17.31 27.94 21.81
C ARG A 120 17.42 28.48 20.39
N ALA A 121 18.61 28.87 19.97
CA ALA A 121 18.90 29.34 18.61
C ALA A 121 18.70 28.21 17.58
N GLU A 122 19.26 27.03 17.81
CA GLU A 122 19.11 25.88 16.94
C GLU A 122 17.66 25.40 16.83
N LYS A 123 16.93 25.37 17.96
CA LYS A 123 15.52 25.06 17.94
C LYS A 123 14.72 26.02 17.06
N LYS A 124 15.02 27.32 17.13
CA LYS A 124 14.38 28.35 16.28
C LYS A 124 14.79 28.17 14.80
N ARG A 125 16.09 27.97 14.53
CA ARG A 125 16.64 27.76 13.20
C ARG A 125 16.01 26.55 12.50
N MET A 126 15.86 25.44 13.23
CA MET A 126 15.29 24.19 12.73
C MET A 126 13.74 24.17 12.75
N GLY A 127 13.08 25.20 13.26
CA GLY A 127 11.62 25.27 13.33
C GLY A 127 10.98 24.19 14.23
N LEU A 128 11.70 23.71 15.26
CA LEU A 128 11.25 22.61 16.13
C LEU A 128 10.15 23.07 17.08
N LYS A 129 8.97 22.48 16.96
CA LYS A 129 7.80 22.78 17.79
C LYS A 129 7.74 21.98 19.09
N PHE A 130 8.60 21.00 19.27
CA PHE A 130 8.66 20.14 20.46
C PHE A 130 9.75 20.58 21.44
N ASN A 131 9.63 20.15 22.69
CA ASN A 131 10.58 20.31 23.77
C ASN A 131 10.85 18.93 24.37
N GLY A 132 12.11 18.57 24.49
CA GLY A 132 12.52 17.27 25.03
C GLY A 132 13.61 16.70 24.14
N PHE A 133 14.85 17.03 24.54
CA PHE A 133 16.06 16.69 23.77
C PHE A 133 17.00 15.86 24.63
N PRO A 134 17.49 14.71 24.12
CA PRO A 134 18.58 13.99 24.76
C PRO A 134 19.84 14.85 24.83
N VAL A 135 20.55 14.77 25.96
CA VAL A 135 21.85 15.40 26.17
C VAL A 135 22.90 14.32 26.25
N LEU A 136 23.96 14.46 25.45
CA LEU A 136 25.03 13.49 25.31
C LEU A 136 26.32 14.04 25.90
N ASP A 137 27.23 13.15 26.32
CA ASP A 137 28.63 13.49 26.65
C ASP A 137 29.52 13.46 25.39
N ASP A 138 30.80 13.75 25.56
CA ASP A 138 31.78 13.73 24.46
C ASP A 138 32.06 12.31 23.90
N GLN A 139 31.48 11.27 24.51
CA GLN A 139 31.56 9.87 24.07
C GLN A 139 30.22 9.35 23.50
N GLU A 140 29.33 10.27 23.14
CA GLU A 140 27.98 9.97 22.59
C GLU A 140 27.09 9.16 23.55
N ARG A 141 27.36 9.19 24.88
CA ARG A 141 26.51 8.53 25.86
C ARG A 141 25.46 9.50 26.39
N LEU A 142 24.27 8.97 26.64
CA LEU A 142 23.17 9.75 27.24
C LEU A 142 23.49 10.10 28.70
N VAL A 143 23.57 11.41 29.00
CA VAL A 143 23.83 11.92 30.33
C VAL A 143 22.64 12.67 30.95
N GLY A 144 21.64 13.03 30.13
CA GLY A 144 20.45 13.72 30.62
C GLY A 144 19.42 13.99 29.52
N MET A 145 18.37 14.70 29.94
CA MET A 145 17.32 15.23 29.05
C MET A 145 17.09 16.70 29.34
N ILE A 146 16.93 17.52 28.30
CA ILE A 146 16.36 18.86 28.41
C ILE A 146 14.87 18.78 28.13
N THR A 147 14.04 19.19 29.08
CA THR A 147 12.58 19.19 29.00
C THR A 147 12.01 20.60 28.82
N SER A 148 10.69 20.71 28.62
CA SER A 148 10.00 22.01 28.60
C SER A 148 10.16 22.77 29.90
N SER A 149 10.19 22.08 31.04
CA SER A 149 10.37 22.67 32.37
C SER A 149 11.78 23.23 32.53
N ASP A 150 12.80 22.42 32.15
CA ASP A 150 14.20 22.88 32.23
C ASP A 150 14.41 24.12 31.36
N MET A 151 13.87 24.15 30.15
CA MET A 151 13.95 25.32 29.26
C MET A 151 13.23 26.55 29.78
N ARG A 152 12.12 26.36 30.53
CA ARG A 152 11.32 27.46 31.08
C ARG A 152 12.02 28.17 32.26
N TYR A 153 12.65 27.38 33.09
CA TYR A 153 13.27 27.89 34.33
C TYR A 153 14.78 28.10 34.20
N ALA A 154 15.38 27.73 33.07
CA ALA A 154 16.79 27.99 32.80
C ALA A 154 17.10 29.49 32.75
N PRO A 155 18.25 29.92 33.27
CA PRO A 155 18.69 31.30 33.19
C PRO A 155 18.69 31.82 31.75
N MET A 156 18.48 33.13 31.58
CA MET A 156 18.58 33.79 30.28
C MET A 156 20.05 33.95 29.82
N THR A 157 20.98 33.85 30.74
CA THR A 157 22.46 33.91 30.54
C THR A 157 23.03 32.51 30.23
N ALA A 158 24.29 32.53 29.75
CA ALA A 158 24.99 31.32 29.33
C ALA A 158 25.18 30.34 30.51
N ALA A 159 24.25 29.35 30.58
CA ALA A 159 24.40 28.18 31.43
C ALA A 159 24.64 26.97 30.54
N LYS A 160 25.49 26.06 30.97
CA LYS A 160 25.71 24.80 30.26
C LYS A 160 24.52 23.87 30.39
N LEU A 161 24.24 23.08 29.37
CA LEU A 161 23.13 22.12 29.42
C LEU A 161 23.28 21.13 30.57
N ALA A 162 24.53 20.75 30.95
CA ALA A 162 24.80 19.93 32.10
C ALA A 162 24.30 20.50 33.43
N GLU A 163 24.20 21.84 33.57
CA GLU A 163 23.75 22.51 34.77
C GLU A 163 22.22 22.61 34.89
N VAL A 164 21.52 22.57 33.78
CA VAL A 164 20.06 22.79 33.68
C VAL A 164 19.26 21.55 33.30
N MET A 165 19.92 20.49 32.79
CA MET A 165 19.27 19.27 32.37
C MET A 165 18.76 18.42 33.52
N THR A 166 17.74 17.61 33.27
CA THR A 166 17.36 16.51 34.13
C THR A 166 18.33 15.34 33.94
N ALA A 167 19.25 15.12 34.91
CA ALA A 167 20.28 14.08 34.82
C ALA A 167 19.76 12.66 35.10
N ALA A 168 18.78 12.51 36.02
CA ALA A 168 18.19 11.21 36.36
C ALA A 168 17.16 10.79 35.27
N THR A 169 17.65 10.31 34.13
CA THR A 169 16.82 9.97 33.00
C THR A 169 16.42 8.49 33.03
N ILE A 170 15.10 8.24 32.98
CA ILE A 170 14.57 6.89 32.80
C ILE A 170 14.82 6.46 31.36
N THR A 171 15.45 5.32 31.18
CA THR A 171 15.80 4.76 29.87
C THR A 171 15.25 3.35 29.70
N ALA A 172 15.25 2.87 28.44
CA ALA A 172 14.93 1.48 28.13
C ALA A 172 15.97 0.90 27.16
N LYS A 173 15.97 -0.44 27.00
CA LYS A 173 16.90 -1.13 26.11
C LYS A 173 16.40 -1.04 24.66
N PRO A 174 17.31 -1.12 23.65
CA PRO A 174 16.92 -1.31 22.26
C PRO A 174 16.01 -2.53 22.11
N GLY A 175 14.97 -2.42 21.28
CA GLY A 175 13.99 -3.49 21.10
C GLY A 175 12.87 -3.54 22.15
N THR A 176 12.81 -2.60 23.10
CA THR A 176 11.66 -2.45 24.00
C THR A 176 10.38 -2.26 23.18
N SER A 177 9.37 -3.12 23.39
CA SER A 177 8.12 -3.04 22.68
C SER A 177 7.33 -1.75 23.01
N LEU A 178 6.52 -1.26 22.07
CA LEU A 178 5.68 -0.07 22.29
C LEU A 178 4.78 -0.19 23.51
N LYS A 179 4.18 -1.36 23.75
CA LYS A 179 3.36 -1.62 24.93
C LYS A 179 4.17 -1.45 26.22
N LYS A 180 5.40 -2.02 26.24
CA LYS A 180 6.29 -1.90 27.39
C LYS A 180 6.79 -0.47 27.57
N ALA A 181 7.12 0.23 26.48
CA ALA A 181 7.48 1.64 26.49
C ALA A 181 6.33 2.49 27.06
N TYR A 182 5.09 2.24 26.62
CA TYR A 182 3.90 2.92 27.13
C TYR A 182 3.73 2.71 28.65
N GLU A 183 3.86 1.48 29.14
CA GLU A 183 3.78 1.17 30.55
C GLU A 183 4.85 1.92 31.37
N ILE A 184 6.11 1.92 30.92
CA ILE A 184 7.22 2.65 31.55
C ILE A 184 6.93 4.13 31.58
N MET A 185 6.56 4.73 30.45
CA MET A 185 6.33 6.17 30.32
C MET A 185 5.15 6.63 31.16
N ARG A 186 4.06 5.85 31.19
CA ARG A 186 2.87 6.13 32.01
C ARG A 186 3.15 6.02 33.50
N ALA A 187 3.82 4.96 33.93
CA ALA A 187 4.16 4.75 35.34
C ALA A 187 5.07 5.85 35.91
N ASN A 188 5.99 6.36 35.08
CA ASN A 188 6.95 7.37 35.48
C ASN A 188 6.57 8.80 35.07
N LYS A 189 5.41 8.99 34.43
CA LYS A 189 4.87 10.29 33.97
C LYS A 189 5.87 11.06 33.07
N ILE A 190 6.59 10.35 32.19
CA ILE A 190 7.57 10.95 31.29
C ILE A 190 7.06 11.04 29.85
N GLY A 191 7.32 12.18 29.20
CA GLY A 191 6.92 12.43 27.81
C GLY A 191 7.88 11.85 26.76
N LYS A 192 9.10 11.50 27.14
CA LYS A 192 10.15 10.96 26.27
C LYS A 192 10.87 9.81 26.98
N LEU A 193 11.12 8.71 26.26
CA LEU A 193 11.83 7.54 26.79
C LEU A 193 13.00 7.22 25.86
N PRO A 194 14.24 7.60 26.22
CA PRO A 194 15.44 7.26 25.48
C PRO A 194 15.70 5.75 25.51
N LEU A 195 16.17 5.22 24.38
CA LEU A 195 16.66 3.86 24.26
C LEU A 195 18.21 3.90 24.24
N VAL A 196 18.82 3.19 25.16
CA VAL A 196 20.28 3.15 25.26
C VAL A 196 20.83 1.73 25.13
N ASP A 197 21.96 1.60 24.45
CA ASP A 197 22.68 0.32 24.33
C ASP A 197 23.40 -0.04 25.65
N LYS A 198 24.12 -1.17 25.66
CA LYS A 198 24.91 -1.62 26.82
C LYS A 198 26.06 -0.67 27.20
N ALA A 199 26.49 0.15 26.26
CA ALA A 199 27.55 1.15 26.49
C ALA A 199 26.99 2.53 26.92
N GLY A 200 25.66 2.65 27.10
CA GLY A 200 24.99 3.90 27.43
C GLY A 200 24.74 4.85 26.26
N ARG A 201 25.04 4.44 25.03
CA ARG A 201 24.85 5.27 23.83
C ARG A 201 23.39 5.29 23.41
N LEU A 202 22.91 6.47 23.02
CA LEU A 202 21.55 6.66 22.55
C LEU A 202 21.35 6.00 21.17
N VAL A 203 20.35 5.10 21.08
CA VAL A 203 20.01 4.40 19.83
C VAL A 203 18.60 4.73 19.33
N GLY A 204 17.84 5.52 20.08
CA GLY A 204 16.51 5.96 19.70
C GLY A 204 15.76 6.64 20.85
N LEU A 205 14.57 7.16 20.55
CA LEU A 205 13.73 7.86 21.51
C LEU A 205 12.25 7.56 21.25
N TYR A 206 11.51 7.11 22.24
CA TYR A 206 10.05 7.06 22.18
C TYR A 206 9.41 8.37 22.64
N SER A 207 8.33 8.77 21.95
CA SER A 207 7.47 9.89 22.34
C SER A 207 6.16 9.36 22.94
N PHE A 208 5.77 9.83 24.12
CA PHE A 208 4.57 9.37 24.80
C PHE A 208 3.30 9.57 23.95
N THR A 209 3.15 10.74 23.35
CA THR A 209 1.99 11.04 22.48
C THR A 209 1.85 10.05 21.34
N ASP A 210 2.97 9.71 20.67
CA ASP A 210 2.95 8.80 19.52
C ASP A 210 2.69 7.35 19.98
N VAL A 211 3.38 6.95 21.07
CA VAL A 211 3.21 5.60 21.67
C VAL A 211 1.79 5.41 22.20
N GLN A 212 1.22 6.43 22.85
CA GLN A 212 -0.15 6.40 23.36
C GLN A 212 -1.16 6.24 22.22
N GLN A 213 -1.06 7.06 21.17
CA GLN A 213 -1.93 6.95 20.00
C GLN A 213 -1.90 5.55 19.38
N ILE A 214 -0.71 4.94 19.31
CA ILE A 214 -0.55 3.61 18.74
C ILE A 214 -1.14 2.52 19.65
N VAL A 215 -0.88 2.60 20.97
CA VAL A 215 -1.24 1.53 21.91
C VAL A 215 -2.71 1.59 22.33
N GLU A 216 -3.27 2.80 22.50
CA GLU A 216 -4.67 2.98 22.89
C GLU A 216 -5.65 2.82 21.72
N ASN A 217 -5.21 3.06 20.49
CA ASN A 217 -6.06 2.97 19.30
C ASN A 217 -6.16 1.52 18.80
N LYS A 218 -6.68 0.64 19.67
CA LYS A 218 -6.80 -0.82 19.39
C LYS A 218 -7.76 -1.15 18.25
N ASP A 219 -8.72 -0.27 17.96
CA ASP A 219 -9.72 -0.42 16.90
C ASP A 219 -9.30 0.30 15.61
N SER A 220 -8.03 0.65 15.49
CA SER A 220 -7.50 1.35 14.32
C SER A 220 -7.54 0.44 13.09
N THR A 221 -8.15 0.92 12.02
CA THR A 221 -8.13 0.27 10.70
C THR A 221 -6.75 0.27 10.05
N ILE A 222 -5.76 0.92 10.65
CA ILE A 222 -4.38 1.05 10.12
C ILE A 222 -3.74 -0.33 9.92
N ASN A 223 -3.16 -0.56 8.74
CA ASN A 223 -2.46 -1.80 8.45
C ASN A 223 -1.03 -1.77 9.00
N ARG A 224 -0.81 -2.52 10.10
CA ARG A 224 0.46 -2.57 10.84
C ARG A 224 0.98 -4.00 10.96
N ASP A 225 2.31 -4.11 11.06
CA ASP A 225 2.97 -5.36 11.41
C ASP A 225 2.90 -5.64 12.94
N GLU A 226 3.42 -6.77 13.37
CA GLU A 226 3.45 -7.16 14.79
C GLU A 226 4.29 -6.22 15.67
N LYS A 227 5.20 -5.44 15.05
CA LYS A 227 6.00 -4.41 15.72
C LYS A 227 5.34 -3.02 15.65
N PHE A 228 4.07 -2.97 15.27
CA PHE A 228 3.25 -1.75 15.10
C PHE A 228 3.76 -0.77 14.02
N ARG A 229 4.66 -1.18 13.14
CA ARG A 229 5.10 -0.38 12.00
C ARG A 229 4.11 -0.54 10.85
N LEU A 230 3.96 0.48 10.01
CA LEU A 230 3.14 0.38 8.81
C LEU A 230 3.63 -0.76 7.90
N ARG A 231 2.70 -1.54 7.37
CA ARG A 231 3.03 -2.53 6.35
C ARG A 231 3.25 -1.87 5.00
N VAL A 232 4.22 -2.38 4.26
CA VAL A 232 4.59 -1.89 2.94
C VAL A 232 4.95 -3.03 2.01
N SER A 233 4.61 -2.87 0.75
CA SER A 233 5.04 -3.77 -0.31
C SER A 233 5.94 -3.04 -1.30
N ALA A 234 6.78 -3.80 -2.01
CA ALA A 234 7.61 -3.29 -3.09
C ALA A 234 7.67 -4.29 -4.26
N SER A 235 7.85 -3.81 -5.48
CA SER A 235 7.94 -4.68 -6.65
C SER A 235 9.37 -5.00 -7.04
N VAL A 236 9.57 -6.22 -7.56
CA VAL A 236 10.82 -6.73 -8.16
C VAL A 236 10.51 -7.39 -9.49
N SER A 237 11.52 -7.58 -10.34
CA SER A 237 11.41 -8.30 -11.62
C SER A 237 11.60 -9.82 -11.45
N GLY A 238 11.36 -10.58 -12.51
CA GLY A 238 11.52 -12.03 -12.55
C GLY A 238 12.92 -12.54 -12.90
N GLY A 239 13.95 -11.71 -12.79
CA GLY A 239 15.31 -12.07 -13.20
C GLY A 239 16.33 -12.01 -12.07
N THR A 240 17.48 -12.67 -12.25
CA THR A 240 18.61 -12.65 -11.30
C THR A 240 19.18 -11.26 -11.05
N GLY A 241 18.95 -10.30 -11.96
CA GLY A 241 19.36 -8.90 -11.80
C GLY A 241 18.72 -8.20 -10.58
N ASP A 242 17.58 -8.69 -10.08
CA ASP A 242 16.88 -8.12 -8.93
C ASP A 242 17.19 -8.85 -7.60
N TYR A 243 18.14 -9.79 -7.53
CA TYR A 243 18.52 -10.42 -6.27
C TYR A 243 19.09 -9.40 -5.25
N VAL A 244 20.00 -8.53 -5.70
CA VAL A 244 20.53 -7.45 -4.86
C VAL A 244 19.45 -6.46 -4.42
N ARG A 245 18.50 -6.16 -5.31
CA ARG A 245 17.32 -5.34 -4.98
C ARG A 245 16.51 -5.99 -3.86
N MET A 246 16.24 -7.29 -3.97
CA MET A 246 15.47 -8.04 -2.98
C MET A 246 16.16 -8.04 -1.61
N GLU A 247 17.49 -8.25 -1.56
CA GLU A 247 18.27 -8.19 -0.32
C GLU A 247 18.11 -6.83 0.38
N LYS A 248 18.30 -5.72 -0.36
CA LYS A 248 18.14 -4.37 0.16
C LYS A 248 16.71 -4.08 0.65
N LEU A 249 15.69 -4.58 -0.05
CA LEU A 249 14.30 -4.46 0.37
C LEU A 249 14.03 -5.23 1.67
N ALA A 250 14.59 -6.43 1.81
CA ALA A 250 14.49 -7.23 3.02
C ALA A 250 15.16 -6.54 4.22
N ASP A 251 16.36 -5.97 4.03
CA ASP A 251 17.08 -5.21 5.04
C ASP A 251 16.31 -3.94 5.46
N ALA A 252 15.62 -3.30 4.52
CA ALA A 252 14.72 -2.17 4.79
C ALA A 252 13.43 -2.58 5.53
N GLY A 253 13.15 -3.88 5.63
CA GLY A 253 12.02 -4.45 6.37
C GLY A 253 10.72 -4.51 5.58
N VAL A 254 10.78 -4.73 4.26
CA VAL A 254 9.60 -4.96 3.43
C VAL A 254 8.77 -6.15 3.95
N ASP A 255 7.45 -6.01 3.99
CA ASP A 255 6.55 -7.07 4.47
C ASP A 255 6.13 -8.02 3.36
N VAL A 256 5.91 -7.47 2.17
CA VAL A 256 5.42 -8.19 1.00
C VAL A 256 6.18 -7.74 -0.25
N VAL A 257 6.58 -8.66 -1.09
CA VAL A 257 7.19 -8.36 -2.38
C VAL A 257 6.28 -8.82 -3.52
N VAL A 258 6.15 -7.97 -4.53
CA VAL A 258 5.42 -8.30 -5.76
C VAL A 258 6.44 -8.64 -6.85
N VAL A 259 6.51 -9.91 -7.26
CA VAL A 259 7.25 -10.32 -8.46
C VAL A 259 6.39 -9.98 -9.67
N ASP A 260 6.71 -8.84 -10.29
CA ASP A 260 5.83 -8.11 -11.20
C ASP A 260 6.32 -8.10 -12.64
N SER A 261 5.50 -8.66 -13.53
CA SER A 261 5.76 -8.75 -14.98
C SER A 261 4.49 -8.53 -15.79
N ALA A 262 4.63 -8.12 -17.04
CA ALA A 262 3.53 -8.05 -18.00
C ALA A 262 2.96 -9.46 -18.33
N HIS A 263 3.77 -10.52 -18.18
CA HIS A 263 3.35 -11.92 -18.31
C HIS A 263 3.99 -12.77 -17.21
N GLY A 264 3.24 -13.06 -16.15
CA GLY A 264 3.72 -13.76 -14.96
C GLY A 264 3.87 -15.29 -15.11
N HIS A 265 3.25 -15.90 -16.14
CA HIS A 265 3.36 -17.34 -16.39
C HIS A 265 4.65 -17.66 -17.17
N THR A 266 5.80 -17.30 -16.60
CA THR A 266 7.11 -17.54 -17.20
C THR A 266 8.08 -18.16 -16.20
N LYS A 267 9.09 -18.86 -16.74
CA LYS A 267 10.11 -19.51 -15.91
C LYS A 267 10.79 -18.52 -14.96
N GLY A 268 11.18 -17.34 -15.46
CA GLY A 268 11.87 -16.33 -14.63
C GLY A 268 11.04 -15.85 -13.43
N ILE A 269 9.73 -15.68 -13.58
CA ILE A 269 8.83 -15.29 -12.48
C ILE A 269 8.68 -16.43 -11.46
N MET A 270 8.54 -17.66 -11.93
CA MET A 270 8.45 -18.84 -11.06
C MET A 270 9.76 -19.07 -10.30
N ASP A 271 10.90 -18.98 -10.96
CA ASP A 271 12.23 -19.13 -10.34
C ASP A 271 12.47 -18.04 -9.28
N MET A 272 12.16 -16.77 -9.59
CA MET A 272 12.29 -15.66 -8.63
C MET A 272 11.36 -15.83 -7.42
N THR A 273 10.12 -16.24 -7.66
CA THR A 273 9.15 -16.55 -6.59
C THR A 273 9.70 -17.63 -5.65
N THR A 274 10.19 -18.74 -6.21
CA THR A 274 10.78 -19.85 -5.45
C THR A 274 12.04 -19.40 -4.70
N TRP A 275 12.88 -18.60 -5.35
CA TRP A 275 14.11 -18.10 -4.72
C TRP A 275 13.80 -17.20 -3.53
N ILE A 276 12.87 -16.24 -3.67
CA ILE A 276 12.49 -15.32 -2.56
C ILE A 276 11.92 -16.12 -1.39
N THR A 277 10.98 -17.02 -1.64
CA THR A 277 10.33 -17.79 -0.55
C THR A 277 11.31 -18.67 0.21
N LYS A 278 12.37 -19.14 -0.46
CA LYS A 278 13.44 -19.94 0.16
C LYS A 278 14.41 -19.09 0.97
N HIS A 279 14.82 -17.93 0.49
CA HIS A 279 15.87 -17.12 1.11
C HIS A 279 15.32 -16.08 2.10
N PHE A 280 14.07 -15.65 1.94
CA PHE A 280 13.40 -14.64 2.77
C PHE A 280 12.08 -15.15 3.33
N PRO A 281 12.08 -16.16 4.21
CA PRO A 281 10.86 -16.85 4.68
C PRO A 281 9.88 -15.93 5.43
N ASN A 282 10.34 -14.76 5.91
CA ASN A 282 9.53 -13.78 6.61
C ASN A 282 8.89 -12.73 5.67
N VAL A 283 9.20 -12.75 4.38
CA VAL A 283 8.62 -11.86 3.38
C VAL A 283 7.58 -12.62 2.56
N ASP A 284 6.38 -12.07 2.44
CA ASP A 284 5.35 -12.66 1.59
C ASP A 284 5.58 -12.31 0.12
N VAL A 285 5.21 -13.23 -0.76
CA VAL A 285 5.38 -13.07 -2.20
C VAL A 285 4.03 -13.06 -2.91
N ILE A 286 3.76 -11.98 -3.62
CA ILE A 286 2.68 -11.87 -4.62
C ILE A 286 3.34 -12.05 -5.99
N ALA A 287 2.82 -12.92 -6.85
CA ALA A 287 3.35 -13.10 -8.19
C ALA A 287 2.31 -12.81 -9.27
N GLY A 288 2.72 -12.19 -10.37
CA GLY A 288 1.86 -11.85 -11.51
C GLY A 288 2.58 -10.99 -12.58
N ASN A 289 1.83 -10.53 -13.62
CA ASN A 289 0.40 -10.66 -13.82
C ASN A 289 0.06 -11.91 -14.66
N ILE A 290 -1.08 -12.48 -14.33
CA ILE A 290 -1.61 -13.65 -15.05
C ILE A 290 -3.06 -13.39 -15.46
N ALA A 291 -3.63 -14.28 -16.32
CA ALA A 291 -5.02 -14.22 -16.73
C ALA A 291 -5.72 -15.60 -16.73
N THR A 292 -5.01 -16.70 -16.46
CA THR A 292 -5.54 -18.06 -16.55
C THR A 292 -5.45 -18.81 -15.22
N GLY A 293 -6.32 -19.79 -15.03
CA GLY A 293 -6.28 -20.69 -13.87
C GLY A 293 -5.02 -21.55 -13.81
N GLU A 294 -4.50 -21.99 -14.98
CA GLU A 294 -3.25 -22.76 -15.07
C GLU A 294 -2.06 -21.96 -14.53
N ALA A 295 -1.94 -20.70 -14.97
CA ALA A 295 -0.90 -19.80 -14.49
C ALA A 295 -1.02 -19.56 -12.97
N ALA A 296 -2.25 -19.42 -12.45
CA ALA A 296 -2.48 -19.26 -11.02
C ALA A 296 -1.97 -20.46 -10.21
N VAL A 297 -2.27 -21.68 -10.66
CA VAL A 297 -1.78 -22.91 -10.04
C VAL A 297 -0.26 -23.03 -10.14
N ALA A 298 0.33 -22.67 -11.29
CA ALA A 298 1.78 -22.71 -11.48
C ALA A 298 2.51 -21.78 -10.50
N LEU A 299 2.04 -20.54 -10.33
CA LEU A 299 2.62 -19.58 -9.38
C LEU A 299 2.43 -20.01 -7.93
N ALA A 300 1.27 -20.55 -7.57
CA ALA A 300 1.03 -21.08 -6.21
C ALA A 300 1.98 -22.24 -5.89
N LYS A 301 2.24 -23.15 -6.87
CA LYS A 301 3.22 -24.25 -6.73
C LYS A 301 4.66 -23.73 -6.62
N ALA A 302 4.98 -22.61 -7.27
CA ALA A 302 6.28 -21.94 -7.12
C ALA A 302 6.48 -21.25 -5.76
N GLY A 303 5.46 -21.24 -4.90
CA GLY A 303 5.52 -20.68 -3.54
C GLY A 303 4.90 -19.30 -3.39
N ALA A 304 4.17 -18.79 -4.39
CA ALA A 304 3.48 -17.50 -4.25
C ALA A 304 2.43 -17.57 -3.13
N HIS A 305 2.44 -16.58 -2.25
CA HIS A 305 1.47 -16.43 -1.15
C HIS A 305 0.19 -15.72 -1.60
N ALA A 306 0.21 -15.07 -2.76
CA ALA A 306 -0.95 -14.55 -3.49
C ALA A 306 -0.63 -14.46 -4.99
N VAL A 307 -1.65 -14.44 -5.84
CA VAL A 307 -1.47 -14.23 -7.29
C VAL A 307 -2.18 -12.97 -7.75
N LYS A 308 -1.54 -12.23 -8.65
CA LYS A 308 -2.06 -10.97 -9.20
C LYS A 308 -2.53 -11.17 -10.63
N VAL A 309 -3.83 -10.89 -10.87
CA VAL A 309 -4.55 -11.18 -12.12
C VAL A 309 -4.89 -9.91 -12.86
N GLY A 310 -4.48 -9.82 -14.12
CA GLY A 310 -4.80 -8.68 -15.00
C GLY A 310 -3.81 -8.51 -16.15
N ILE A 311 -4.17 -8.96 -17.35
CA ILE A 311 -3.43 -8.71 -18.59
C ILE A 311 -4.24 -7.75 -19.46
N GLY A 312 -3.80 -6.48 -19.49
CA GLY A 312 -4.38 -5.45 -20.34
C GLY A 312 -5.71 -4.78 -19.88
N PRO A 313 -6.22 -4.91 -18.62
CA PRO A 313 -7.46 -4.24 -18.23
C PRO A 313 -7.25 -2.77 -17.79
N GLY A 314 -6.03 -2.31 -17.57
CA GLY A 314 -5.73 -0.95 -17.14
C GLY A 314 -6.13 0.10 -18.16
N SER A 315 -6.57 1.28 -17.70
CA SER A 315 -7.06 2.38 -18.56
C SER A 315 -6.01 2.96 -19.53
N ILE A 316 -4.73 2.77 -19.21
CA ILE A 316 -3.58 3.24 -19.99
C ILE A 316 -2.78 2.08 -20.62
N CYS A 317 -3.28 0.85 -20.51
CA CYS A 317 -2.64 -0.33 -21.06
C CYS A 317 -3.11 -0.56 -22.50
N THR A 318 -2.16 -0.75 -23.43
CA THR A 318 -2.43 -1.09 -24.84
C THR A 318 -2.01 -2.50 -25.20
N THR A 319 -1.63 -3.35 -24.25
CA THR A 319 -1.20 -4.73 -24.50
C THR A 319 -2.17 -5.50 -25.38
N ARG A 320 -3.49 -5.39 -25.11
CA ARG A 320 -4.51 -6.09 -25.91
C ARG A 320 -4.61 -5.60 -27.35
N VAL A 321 -4.30 -4.33 -27.58
CA VAL A 321 -4.31 -3.71 -28.92
C VAL A 321 -3.01 -4.03 -29.67
N VAL A 322 -1.87 -3.92 -28.98
CA VAL A 322 -0.53 -4.11 -29.58
C VAL A 322 -0.21 -5.59 -29.78
N CYS A 323 -0.51 -6.43 -28.78
CA CYS A 323 -0.15 -7.84 -28.81
C CYS A 323 -1.33 -8.77 -29.14
N GLY A 324 -2.57 -8.29 -29.12
CA GLY A 324 -3.77 -9.11 -29.35
C GLY A 324 -4.07 -10.11 -28.21
N VAL A 325 -3.44 -9.95 -27.03
CA VAL A 325 -3.47 -10.93 -25.93
C VAL A 325 -4.11 -10.33 -24.68
N GLY A 326 -4.96 -11.11 -24.00
CA GLY A 326 -5.59 -10.76 -22.75
C GLY A 326 -6.93 -11.44 -22.55
N ILE A 327 -7.42 -11.48 -21.32
CA ILE A 327 -8.75 -11.99 -20.98
C ILE A 327 -9.51 -10.87 -20.26
N PRO A 328 -10.80 -10.62 -20.58
CA PRO A 328 -11.64 -9.68 -19.86
C PRO A 328 -11.64 -9.97 -18.36
N GLN A 329 -11.59 -8.90 -17.56
CA GLN A 329 -11.08 -8.98 -16.18
C GLN A 329 -11.94 -9.82 -15.24
N LEU A 330 -13.26 -9.74 -15.33
CA LEU A 330 -14.15 -10.54 -14.49
C LEU A 330 -13.90 -12.04 -14.70
N THR A 331 -13.84 -12.46 -15.97
CA THR A 331 -13.57 -13.86 -16.36
C THR A 331 -12.17 -14.31 -15.92
N ALA A 332 -11.13 -13.46 -16.08
CA ALA A 332 -9.78 -13.77 -15.63
C ALA A 332 -9.70 -14.00 -14.13
N VAL A 333 -10.31 -13.12 -13.34
CA VAL A 333 -10.39 -13.22 -11.88
C VAL A 333 -11.09 -14.50 -11.45
N TYR A 334 -12.28 -14.78 -12.03
CA TYR A 334 -13.03 -16.00 -11.73
C TYR A 334 -12.23 -17.27 -12.04
N ASN A 335 -11.59 -17.35 -13.21
CA ASN A 335 -10.83 -18.54 -13.62
C ASN A 335 -9.65 -18.80 -12.66
N ALA A 336 -8.91 -17.77 -12.29
CA ALA A 336 -7.82 -17.88 -11.32
C ALA A 336 -8.32 -18.30 -9.94
N ALA A 337 -9.38 -17.64 -9.43
CA ALA A 337 -9.96 -17.94 -8.13
C ALA A 337 -10.53 -19.36 -8.07
N LYS A 338 -11.21 -19.81 -9.14
CA LYS A 338 -11.72 -21.18 -9.26
C LYS A 338 -10.60 -22.21 -9.21
N ALA A 339 -9.51 -21.98 -9.92
CA ALA A 339 -8.37 -22.89 -9.98
C ALA A 339 -7.63 -23.00 -8.65
N LEU A 340 -7.66 -21.95 -7.81
CA LEU A 340 -7.00 -21.89 -6.51
C LEU A 340 -7.92 -22.29 -5.34
N ARG A 341 -9.13 -22.76 -5.58
CA ARG A 341 -10.03 -23.21 -4.51
C ARG A 341 -9.36 -24.29 -3.66
N GLY A 342 -9.42 -24.12 -2.34
CA GLY A 342 -8.83 -25.06 -1.37
C GLY A 342 -7.31 -24.93 -1.15
N THR A 343 -6.61 -24.08 -1.90
CA THR A 343 -5.15 -23.89 -1.72
C THR A 343 -4.82 -22.87 -0.62
N GLY A 344 -5.74 -22.00 -0.25
CA GLY A 344 -5.51 -20.88 0.67
C GLY A 344 -4.79 -19.69 0.03
N VAL A 345 -4.38 -19.75 -1.24
CA VAL A 345 -3.72 -18.66 -1.98
C VAL A 345 -4.77 -17.70 -2.53
N PRO A 346 -4.84 -16.43 -2.09
CA PRO A 346 -5.81 -15.46 -2.56
C PRO A 346 -5.45 -14.87 -3.93
N VAL A 347 -6.49 -14.35 -4.59
CA VAL A 347 -6.39 -13.65 -5.88
C VAL A 347 -6.50 -12.15 -5.66
N ILE A 348 -5.63 -11.38 -6.31
CA ILE A 348 -5.66 -9.92 -6.38
C ILE A 348 -6.11 -9.51 -7.79
N ALA A 349 -7.22 -8.77 -7.90
CA ALA A 349 -7.70 -8.26 -9.18
C ALA A 349 -6.98 -6.93 -9.50
N ASP A 350 -6.10 -6.95 -10.49
CA ASP A 350 -5.29 -5.79 -10.89
C ASP A 350 -5.79 -5.18 -12.20
N GLY A 351 -6.34 -3.97 -12.10
CA GLY A 351 -6.83 -3.18 -13.22
C GLY A 351 -8.33 -3.37 -13.53
N GLY A 352 -8.85 -2.46 -14.34
CA GLY A 352 -10.26 -2.43 -14.75
C GLY A 352 -11.22 -1.77 -13.78
N ILE A 353 -10.79 -1.44 -12.56
CA ILE A 353 -11.60 -0.71 -11.56
C ILE A 353 -11.63 0.77 -11.91
N LYS A 354 -12.81 1.30 -12.15
CA LYS A 354 -13.07 2.72 -12.47
C LYS A 354 -13.87 3.39 -11.36
N LEU A 355 -14.87 2.69 -10.84
CA LEU A 355 -15.83 3.17 -9.85
C LEU A 355 -15.86 2.22 -8.64
N SER A 356 -16.35 2.70 -7.51
CA SER A 356 -16.49 1.87 -6.29
C SER A 356 -17.33 0.63 -6.49
N GLY A 357 -18.35 0.69 -7.38
CA GLY A 357 -19.22 -0.44 -7.73
C GLY A 357 -18.52 -1.57 -8.50
N ASP A 358 -17.33 -1.36 -9.08
CA ASP A 358 -16.58 -2.43 -9.73
C ASP A 358 -15.90 -3.35 -8.72
N VAL A 359 -15.56 -2.81 -7.53
CA VAL A 359 -14.89 -3.53 -6.45
C VAL A 359 -15.68 -4.75 -5.98
N PRO A 360 -16.97 -4.63 -5.56
CA PRO A 360 -17.74 -5.79 -5.12
C PRO A 360 -17.94 -6.82 -6.24
N LYS A 361 -17.93 -6.42 -7.52
CA LYS A 361 -17.99 -7.36 -8.66
C LYS A 361 -16.71 -8.19 -8.76
N ALA A 362 -15.52 -7.56 -8.60
CA ALA A 362 -14.24 -8.26 -8.57
C ALA A 362 -14.17 -9.23 -7.38
N LEU A 363 -14.61 -8.79 -6.19
CA LEU A 363 -14.62 -9.62 -4.98
C LEU A 363 -15.60 -10.80 -5.12
N ALA A 364 -16.81 -10.57 -5.61
CA ALA A 364 -17.80 -11.63 -5.85
C ALA A 364 -17.33 -12.65 -6.90
N ALA A 365 -16.51 -12.23 -7.88
CA ALA A 365 -15.87 -13.14 -8.83
C ALA A 365 -14.76 -14.00 -8.20
N GLY A 366 -14.36 -13.73 -6.95
CA GLY A 366 -13.43 -14.52 -6.17
C GLY A 366 -12.10 -13.82 -5.86
N ALA A 367 -11.92 -12.54 -6.20
CA ALA A 367 -10.78 -11.77 -5.71
C ALA A 367 -10.89 -11.56 -4.20
N ALA A 368 -9.77 -11.60 -3.49
CA ALA A 368 -9.68 -11.21 -2.08
C ALA A 368 -9.45 -9.70 -1.94
N SER A 369 -8.78 -9.09 -2.91
CA SER A 369 -8.48 -7.67 -2.92
C SER A 369 -8.35 -7.14 -4.36
N VAL A 370 -8.34 -5.81 -4.49
CA VAL A 370 -8.19 -5.13 -5.78
C VAL A 370 -6.99 -4.19 -5.76
N MET A 371 -6.27 -4.11 -6.89
CA MET A 371 -5.18 -3.16 -7.09
C MET A 371 -5.67 -1.97 -7.92
N LEU A 372 -5.40 -0.76 -7.41
CA LEU A 372 -5.88 0.51 -7.95
C LEU A 372 -4.72 1.31 -8.54
N GLY A 373 -4.81 1.65 -9.83
CA GLY A 373 -3.90 2.55 -10.54
C GLY A 373 -4.53 3.92 -10.78
N SER A 374 -5.36 4.04 -11.84
CA SER A 374 -5.96 5.32 -12.27
C SER A 374 -6.77 6.04 -11.20
N VAL A 375 -7.47 5.29 -10.34
CA VAL A 375 -8.25 5.84 -9.23
C VAL A 375 -7.38 6.62 -8.25
N LEU A 376 -6.14 6.19 -8.03
CA LEU A 376 -5.20 6.79 -7.08
C LEU A 376 -4.21 7.74 -7.74
N ALA A 377 -4.00 7.64 -9.06
CA ALA A 377 -3.05 8.47 -9.79
C ALA A 377 -3.33 9.98 -9.66
N GLY A 378 -4.61 10.38 -9.54
CA GLY A 378 -5.03 11.77 -9.38
C GLY A 378 -4.92 12.32 -7.96
N THR A 379 -4.39 11.57 -6.99
CA THR A 379 -4.36 11.99 -5.60
C THR A 379 -3.15 12.84 -5.25
N GLU A 380 -3.24 13.54 -4.09
CA GLU A 380 -2.15 14.38 -3.57
C GLU A 380 -0.88 13.57 -3.30
N GLU A 381 -1.04 12.33 -2.85
CA GLU A 381 0.06 11.44 -2.43
C GLU A 381 0.72 10.70 -3.58
N SER A 382 0.16 10.77 -4.80
CA SER A 382 0.79 10.18 -5.99
C SER A 382 2.03 10.97 -6.41
N PRO A 383 3.09 10.30 -6.92
CA PRO A 383 4.31 10.97 -7.39
C PRO A 383 4.15 11.66 -8.75
N GLY A 384 3.03 11.47 -9.46
CA GLY A 384 2.76 12.11 -10.74
C GLY A 384 2.85 13.64 -10.67
N GLU A 385 3.41 14.27 -11.70
CA GLU A 385 3.51 15.71 -11.80
C GLU A 385 2.11 16.35 -11.82
N LYS A 386 1.92 17.41 -11.00
CA LYS A 386 0.68 18.16 -10.93
C LYS A 386 0.71 19.32 -11.90
N ILE A 387 -0.19 19.32 -12.86
CA ILE A 387 -0.27 20.33 -13.92
C ILE A 387 -1.62 21.06 -13.92
N TYR A 388 -1.63 22.28 -14.41
CA TYR A 388 -2.85 23.06 -14.59
C TYR A 388 -3.15 23.21 -16.09
N GLN A 389 -4.36 22.83 -16.50
CA GLN A 389 -4.85 22.97 -17.85
C GLN A 389 -6.31 23.44 -17.85
N ASN A 390 -6.63 24.48 -18.63
CA ASN A 390 -7.98 25.05 -18.75
C ASN A 390 -8.65 25.34 -17.39
N GLY A 391 -7.87 25.89 -16.42
CA GLY A 391 -8.37 26.26 -15.10
C GLY A 391 -8.64 25.06 -14.16
N ARG A 392 -8.30 23.83 -14.54
CA ARG A 392 -8.41 22.62 -13.73
C ARG A 392 -7.04 22.01 -13.45
N GLN A 393 -6.90 21.42 -12.29
CA GLN A 393 -5.70 20.68 -11.91
C GLN A 393 -5.80 19.23 -12.37
N TYR A 394 -4.70 18.73 -12.95
CA TYR A 394 -4.52 17.35 -13.38
C TYR A 394 -3.23 16.78 -12.80
N VAL A 395 -3.11 15.45 -12.83
CA VAL A 395 -1.89 14.73 -12.44
C VAL A 395 -1.46 13.86 -13.62
N VAL A 396 -0.18 13.91 -13.96
CA VAL A 396 0.39 13.07 -15.01
C VAL A 396 0.28 11.61 -14.59
N TYR A 397 -0.22 10.79 -15.50
CA TYR A 397 -0.41 9.36 -15.29
C TYR A 397 0.03 8.59 -16.52
N ARG A 398 0.92 7.60 -16.34
CA ARG A 398 1.43 6.79 -17.44
C ARG A 398 1.45 5.31 -17.15
N GLY A 399 1.33 4.49 -18.21
CA GLY A 399 1.52 3.05 -18.15
C GLY A 399 2.99 2.71 -17.94
N MET A 400 3.26 1.66 -17.17
CA MET A 400 4.62 1.12 -17.01
C MET A 400 5.22 0.63 -18.34
N GLY A 401 4.39 0.32 -19.34
CA GLY A 401 4.79 0.01 -20.71
C GLY A 401 4.76 1.20 -21.66
N SER A 402 4.56 2.44 -21.20
CA SER A 402 4.65 3.64 -22.03
C SER A 402 6.09 3.92 -22.44
N LEU A 403 6.28 4.65 -23.53
CA LEU A 403 7.61 4.97 -24.04
C LEU A 403 8.46 5.71 -23.01
N GLY A 404 7.90 6.72 -22.31
CA GLY A 404 8.61 7.44 -21.26
C GLY A 404 8.97 6.57 -20.06
N ALA A 405 8.10 5.61 -19.66
CA ALA A 405 8.43 4.68 -18.59
C ALA A 405 9.53 3.70 -19.01
N LEU A 406 9.53 3.22 -20.26
CA LEU A 406 10.55 2.34 -20.81
C LEU A 406 11.92 3.04 -20.97
N LYS A 407 11.93 4.30 -21.42
CA LYS A 407 13.17 5.08 -21.58
C LYS A 407 13.79 5.49 -20.24
N ASN A 408 12.95 5.84 -19.25
CA ASN A 408 13.42 6.41 -17.99
C ASN A 408 13.68 5.36 -16.89
N GLY A 409 13.33 4.07 -17.09
CA GLY A 409 13.43 3.09 -16.01
C GLY A 409 13.73 1.67 -16.47
N LYS A 410 14.86 1.11 -16.01
CA LYS A 410 15.23 -0.30 -16.22
C LYS A 410 14.14 -1.26 -15.70
N GLY A 411 13.43 -0.91 -14.63
CA GLY A 411 12.35 -1.72 -14.08
C GLY A 411 11.17 -1.91 -15.05
N SER A 412 10.83 -0.89 -15.85
CA SER A 412 9.81 -1.01 -16.91
C SER A 412 10.25 -1.89 -18.05
N ARG A 413 11.50 -1.77 -18.52
CA ARG A 413 12.05 -2.64 -19.57
C ARG A 413 12.01 -4.11 -19.14
N ALA A 414 12.49 -4.43 -17.93
CA ALA A 414 12.43 -5.77 -17.36
C ALA A 414 10.99 -6.32 -17.27
N ARG A 415 10.01 -5.47 -16.93
CA ARG A 415 8.60 -5.85 -16.86
C ARG A 415 8.05 -6.31 -18.21
N TYR A 416 8.50 -5.69 -19.33
CA TYR A 416 8.02 -5.92 -20.68
C TYR A 416 9.00 -6.71 -21.54
N PHE A 417 10.04 -7.31 -20.94
CA PHE A 417 11.06 -8.14 -21.63
C PHE A 417 11.83 -7.39 -22.71
N GLN A 418 12.12 -6.10 -22.50
CA GLN A 418 12.81 -5.23 -23.46
C GLN A 418 14.12 -4.67 -22.86
N ASP A 419 14.79 -5.41 -21.98
CA ASP A 419 16.02 -4.96 -21.31
C ASP A 419 17.19 -4.71 -22.28
N ASN A 420 17.24 -5.48 -23.37
CA ASN A 420 18.33 -5.46 -24.33
C ASN A 420 18.01 -4.64 -25.60
N GLU A 421 16.81 -4.05 -25.68
CA GLU A 421 16.41 -3.30 -26.85
C GLU A 421 16.99 -1.90 -26.84
N ALA A 422 17.36 -1.36 -28.02
CA ALA A 422 17.72 0.04 -28.20
C ALA A 422 16.49 0.94 -28.00
N ASP A 423 16.70 2.21 -27.64
CA ASP A 423 15.61 3.15 -27.39
C ASP A 423 14.64 3.33 -28.58
N ASP A 424 15.15 3.23 -29.80
CA ASP A 424 14.37 3.36 -31.03
C ASP A 424 13.62 2.08 -31.43
N ASP A 425 14.01 0.94 -30.85
CA ASP A 425 13.39 -0.37 -31.12
C ASP A 425 12.34 -0.77 -30.06
N LEU A 426 12.11 0.10 -29.07
CA LEU A 426 11.13 -0.15 -28.01
C LEU A 426 9.71 -0.25 -28.56
N VAL A 427 8.96 -1.27 -28.14
CA VAL A 427 7.54 -1.48 -28.49
C VAL A 427 6.67 -1.14 -27.28
N PRO A 428 6.08 0.04 -27.20
CA PRO A 428 5.26 0.44 -26.07
C PRO A 428 3.95 -0.37 -25.97
N GLN A 429 3.60 -0.79 -24.76
CA GLN A 429 2.33 -1.44 -24.43
C GLN A 429 1.53 -0.61 -23.43
N GLY A 430 1.66 0.71 -23.48
CA GLY A 430 0.96 1.65 -22.65
C GLY A 430 1.08 3.07 -23.19
N ILE A 431 0.19 3.92 -22.75
CA ILE A 431 0.16 5.36 -23.12
C ILE A 431 0.50 6.22 -21.90
N GLU A 432 0.76 7.49 -22.19
CA GLU A 432 0.92 8.57 -21.23
C GLU A 432 -0.24 9.54 -21.36
N GLY A 433 -0.69 10.07 -20.25
CA GLY A 433 -1.79 11.00 -20.20
C GLY A 433 -1.87 11.70 -18.84
N MET A 434 -3.02 12.24 -18.54
CA MET A 434 -3.28 12.89 -17.27
C MET A 434 -4.68 12.50 -16.76
N VAL A 435 -4.83 12.51 -15.44
CA VAL A 435 -6.11 12.30 -14.76
C VAL A 435 -6.47 13.55 -13.95
N PRO A 436 -7.76 13.86 -13.78
CA PRO A 436 -8.18 14.97 -12.93
C PRO A 436 -7.64 14.80 -11.50
N TYR A 437 -7.18 15.90 -10.89
CA TYR A 437 -6.82 15.89 -9.47
C TYR A 437 -8.03 15.53 -8.62
N SER A 438 -7.86 14.61 -7.69
CA SER A 438 -8.94 14.00 -6.90
C SER A 438 -8.83 14.21 -5.38
N GLY A 439 -7.88 15.05 -4.93
CA GLY A 439 -7.66 15.31 -3.53
C GLY A 439 -6.83 14.22 -2.83
N ARG A 440 -7.04 14.02 -1.53
CA ARG A 440 -6.25 13.07 -0.74
C ARG A 440 -6.76 11.64 -0.84
N VAL A 441 -5.84 10.68 -0.74
CA VAL A 441 -6.14 9.22 -0.68
C VAL A 441 -7.21 8.89 0.35
N HIS A 442 -7.16 9.50 1.54
CA HIS A 442 -8.15 9.27 2.59
C HIS A 442 -9.59 9.49 2.10
N SER A 443 -9.85 10.58 1.36
CA SER A 443 -11.18 10.90 0.83
C SER A 443 -11.64 9.86 -0.18
N ILE A 444 -10.74 9.42 -1.07
CA ILE A 444 -11.05 8.38 -2.06
C ILE A 444 -11.35 7.04 -1.37
N MET A 445 -10.52 6.64 -0.40
CA MET A 445 -10.74 5.39 0.34
C MET A 445 -12.04 5.42 1.14
N THR A 446 -12.42 6.56 1.71
CA THR A 446 -13.72 6.73 2.39
C THR A 446 -14.88 6.43 1.43
N GLN A 447 -14.86 6.96 0.20
CA GLN A 447 -15.90 6.72 -0.79
C GLN A 447 -15.92 5.26 -1.27
N PHE A 448 -14.75 4.66 -1.50
CA PHE A 448 -14.64 3.26 -1.95
C PHE A 448 -15.06 2.28 -0.86
N CYS A 449 -14.65 2.50 0.39
CA CYS A 449 -15.09 1.68 1.53
C CYS A 449 -16.60 1.84 1.77
N GLY A 450 -17.14 3.05 1.71
CA GLY A 450 -18.57 3.30 1.85
C GLY A 450 -19.39 2.62 0.76
N GLY A 451 -18.96 2.73 -0.51
CA GLY A 451 -19.59 2.04 -1.63
C GLY A 451 -19.55 0.52 -1.50
N LEU A 452 -18.43 -0.04 -1.02
CA LEU A 452 -18.30 -1.48 -0.78
C LEU A 452 -19.22 -1.95 0.38
N ARG A 453 -19.28 -1.20 1.50
CA ARG A 453 -20.22 -1.50 2.60
C ARG A 453 -21.67 -1.50 2.15
N ALA A 454 -22.05 -0.48 1.38
CA ALA A 454 -23.40 -0.42 0.79
C ALA A 454 -23.69 -1.64 -0.09
N SER A 455 -22.73 -2.06 -0.93
CA SER A 455 -22.87 -3.26 -1.78
C SER A 455 -23.02 -4.54 -0.96
N LEU A 456 -22.23 -4.71 0.11
CA LEU A 456 -22.35 -5.84 1.03
C LEU A 456 -23.76 -5.86 1.67
N GLY A 457 -24.27 -4.71 2.12
CA GLY A 457 -25.63 -4.57 2.63
C GLY A 457 -26.68 -4.98 1.61
N TYR A 458 -26.61 -4.46 0.38
CA TYR A 458 -27.55 -4.84 -0.69
C TYR A 458 -27.46 -6.32 -1.08
N CYS A 459 -26.26 -6.91 -1.01
CA CYS A 459 -26.08 -8.35 -1.31
C CYS A 459 -26.43 -9.27 -0.13
N GLY A 460 -26.82 -8.73 1.03
CA GLY A 460 -27.14 -9.51 2.23
C GLY A 460 -25.94 -10.28 2.77
N THR A 461 -24.73 -9.72 2.69
CA THR A 461 -23.46 -10.35 3.09
C THR A 461 -22.70 -9.45 4.06
N LYS A 462 -22.29 -9.97 5.21
CA LYS A 462 -21.56 -9.19 6.25
C LYS A 462 -20.07 -9.07 5.97
N THR A 463 -19.53 -9.98 5.17
CA THR A 463 -18.08 -10.07 4.91
C THR A 463 -17.80 -10.28 3.42
N ILE A 464 -16.54 -10.00 3.03
CA ILE A 464 -16.06 -10.28 1.67
C ILE A 464 -16.14 -11.78 1.37
N THR A 465 -15.86 -12.65 2.34
CA THR A 465 -15.96 -14.10 2.19
C THR A 465 -17.39 -14.53 1.89
N GLU A 466 -18.39 -13.98 2.61
CA GLU A 466 -19.80 -14.26 2.31
C GLU A 466 -20.20 -13.76 0.92
N LEU A 467 -19.69 -12.59 0.48
CA LEU A 467 -19.96 -12.10 -0.87
C LEU A 467 -19.38 -13.06 -1.94
N GLN A 468 -18.19 -13.60 -1.74
CA GLN A 468 -17.59 -14.60 -2.63
C GLN A 468 -18.40 -15.90 -2.67
N GLU A 469 -19.05 -16.29 -1.58
CA GLU A 469 -19.85 -17.52 -1.46
C GLU A 469 -21.28 -17.39 -1.97
N ARG A 470 -21.88 -16.21 -1.81
CA ARG A 470 -23.30 -15.98 -2.02
C ARG A 470 -23.63 -14.95 -3.10
N GLY A 471 -22.65 -14.17 -3.56
CA GLY A 471 -22.82 -13.15 -4.60
C GLY A 471 -23.41 -13.75 -5.88
N LYS A 472 -24.39 -13.06 -6.45
CA LYS A 472 -25.07 -13.47 -7.68
C LYS A 472 -24.95 -12.37 -8.73
N PHE A 473 -24.71 -12.76 -9.98
CA PHE A 473 -24.63 -11.84 -11.10
C PHE A 473 -25.83 -11.97 -12.04
N TYR A 474 -26.25 -10.83 -12.59
CA TYR A 474 -26.93 -10.79 -13.88
C TYR A 474 -25.99 -10.20 -14.93
N ARG A 475 -26.01 -10.79 -16.12
CA ARG A 475 -25.43 -10.14 -17.30
C ARG A 475 -26.35 -9.03 -17.73
N ILE A 476 -25.81 -7.84 -17.99
CA ILE A 476 -26.56 -6.67 -18.46
C ILE A 476 -26.31 -6.41 -19.94
N THR A 477 -27.28 -5.82 -20.60
CA THR A 477 -27.18 -5.37 -21.99
C THR A 477 -26.55 -3.98 -22.04
N THR A 478 -26.20 -3.51 -23.25
CA THR A 478 -25.74 -2.12 -23.44
C THR A 478 -26.81 -1.10 -22.97
N ALA A 479 -28.11 -1.42 -23.13
CA ALA A 479 -29.17 -0.59 -22.61
C ALA A 479 -29.19 -0.57 -21.08
N GLY A 480 -29.00 -1.73 -20.43
CA GLY A 480 -28.90 -1.81 -18.97
C GLY A 480 -27.64 -1.09 -18.43
N LEU A 481 -26.53 -1.10 -19.16
CA LEU A 481 -25.34 -0.33 -18.78
C LEU A 481 -25.60 1.20 -18.85
N ARG A 482 -26.38 1.65 -19.84
CA ARG A 482 -26.80 3.06 -19.95
C ARG A 482 -27.75 3.43 -18.81
N GLU A 483 -28.72 2.59 -18.49
CA GLU A 483 -29.67 2.75 -17.37
C GLU A 483 -28.93 2.85 -16.02
N ALA A 484 -27.84 2.10 -15.83
CA ALA A 484 -27.04 2.09 -14.61
C ALA A 484 -26.25 3.39 -14.36
N ARG A 485 -26.26 4.33 -15.29
CA ARG A 485 -25.59 5.64 -15.18
C ARG A 485 -26.61 6.77 -15.13
N PRO A 486 -26.29 7.93 -14.53
CA PRO A 486 -27.15 9.10 -14.67
C PRO A 486 -27.44 9.37 -16.15
N HIS A 487 -28.72 9.44 -16.51
CA HIS A 487 -29.18 9.67 -17.87
C HIS A 487 -30.37 10.65 -17.86
N ASP A 488 -30.59 11.32 -19.01
CA ASP A 488 -31.70 12.29 -19.22
C ASP A 488 -31.69 13.45 -18.20
N ILE A 489 -30.51 13.83 -17.68
CA ILE A 489 -30.30 14.96 -16.77
C ILE A 489 -28.97 15.65 -17.05
N THR A 490 -28.95 16.97 -16.88
CA THR A 490 -27.69 17.73 -16.84
C THR A 490 -27.14 17.78 -15.41
N ILE A 491 -25.91 17.27 -15.19
CA ILE A 491 -25.27 17.28 -13.88
C ILE A 491 -24.85 18.71 -13.55
N THR A 492 -25.41 19.31 -12.52
CA THR A 492 -25.08 20.66 -12.06
C THR A 492 -24.02 20.65 -10.96
N LYS A 493 -23.86 19.52 -10.24
CA LYS A 493 -22.86 19.32 -9.20
C LYS A 493 -22.41 17.87 -9.21
N GLU A 494 -21.12 17.64 -9.42
CA GLU A 494 -20.52 16.30 -9.36
C GLU A 494 -20.58 15.75 -7.92
N ALA A 495 -20.87 14.45 -7.81
CA ALA A 495 -20.72 13.75 -6.53
C ALA A 495 -19.25 13.36 -6.28
N PRO A 496 -18.80 13.25 -5.01
CA PRO A 496 -17.43 12.88 -4.70
C PRO A 496 -16.97 11.53 -5.30
N ASN A 497 -17.94 10.63 -5.51
CA ASN A 497 -17.73 9.25 -5.98
C ASN A 497 -18.22 9.01 -7.41
N TYR A 498 -18.71 10.06 -8.09
CA TYR A 498 -19.13 9.99 -9.49
C TYR A 498 -18.75 11.28 -10.24
N ARG A 499 -17.98 11.12 -11.31
CA ARG A 499 -17.62 12.19 -12.26
C ARG A 499 -18.10 11.78 -13.64
N ALA A 500 -18.76 12.69 -14.34
CA ALA A 500 -19.25 12.50 -15.71
C ALA A 500 -18.14 12.54 -16.75
#